data_200bad0562b8f702a2c2ac3b4461a65f
#
_entry.id   200bad0562b8f702a2c2ac3b4461a65f
#
_cell.length_a   1.000
_cell.length_b   1.000
_cell.length_c   1.000
_cell.angle_alpha   90.00
_cell.angle_beta   90.00
_cell.angle_gamma   90.00
#
_symmetry.space_group_name_H-M   'P 1'
#
loop_
_entity.id
_entity.type
_entity.pdbx_description
1 polymer ?
#
loop_
_entity_poly.entity_id
_entity_poly.type
_entity_poly.pdbx_seq_one_letter_code
_entity_poly.pdbx_strand_id
1 'polypeptide(L)'
;MKASVLLEELKESMKNYDIGHVKENLKKEDINPISKQVAIFNLRNYDEILSKTIDDDEDWVIEDNEINDIKNEIELFFEGCSPESDESFRKFIESICIYLSLIAKKPLHPVGMDFRDGKTVFTEEIDGETVYYCDIKQRQAEIAKDYYTCKYCVCIPSELKED
;
A
#
# COMPACT_ATOMS: atom_id res chain seq x y z
N MET A 1 12.14 -5.10 -15.22
CA MET A 1 13.10 -4.77 -14.12
C MET A 1 13.15 -5.92 -13.12
N LYS A 2 14.33 -6.26 -12.61
CA LYS A 2 14.42 -7.25 -11.54
C LYS A 2 13.85 -6.69 -10.24
N ALA A 3 13.18 -7.55 -9.46
CA ALA A 3 12.60 -7.16 -8.18
C ALA A 3 13.65 -6.59 -7.20
N SER A 4 14.85 -7.17 -7.18
CA SER A 4 15.95 -6.66 -6.37
C SER A 4 16.37 -5.23 -6.75
N VAL A 5 16.38 -4.91 -8.04
CA VAL A 5 16.71 -3.56 -8.54
C VAL A 5 15.59 -2.59 -8.14
N LEU A 6 14.34 -2.97 -8.33
CA LEU A 6 13.20 -2.15 -7.90
C LEU A 6 13.25 -1.89 -6.40
N LEU A 7 13.55 -2.91 -5.60
CA LEU A 7 13.66 -2.76 -4.14
C LEU A 7 14.71 -1.72 -3.75
N GLU A 8 15.87 -1.72 -4.42
CA GLU A 8 16.91 -0.71 -4.13
C GLU A 8 16.45 0.71 -4.50
N GLU A 9 15.70 0.87 -5.59
CA GLU A 9 15.10 2.16 -5.94
C GLU A 9 14.08 2.62 -4.88
N LEU A 10 13.27 1.69 -4.37
CA LEU A 10 12.30 1.99 -3.31
C LEU A 10 13.00 2.37 -1.99
N LYS A 11 14.08 1.68 -1.65
CA LYS A 11 14.91 2.02 -0.47
C LYS A 11 15.48 3.43 -0.58
N GLU A 12 15.97 3.80 -1.75
CA GLU A 12 16.50 5.15 -1.96
C GLU A 12 15.41 6.20 -1.80
N SER A 13 14.23 5.93 -2.32
CA SER A 13 13.04 6.78 -2.15
C SER A 13 12.69 6.94 -0.66
N MET A 14 12.74 5.86 0.13
CA MET A 14 12.48 5.90 1.56
C MET A 14 13.51 6.75 2.31
N LYS A 15 14.78 6.58 2.00
CA LYS A 15 15.87 7.35 2.62
C LYS A 15 15.75 8.85 2.36
N ASN A 16 15.22 9.22 1.22
CA ASN A 16 15.07 10.63 0.82
C ASN A 16 13.82 11.30 1.42
N TYR A 17 12.94 10.53 2.06
CA TYR A 17 11.73 11.08 2.68
C TYR A 17 11.98 11.42 4.15
N ASP A 18 11.51 12.61 4.56
CA ASP A 18 11.59 13.04 5.97
C ASP A 18 10.47 12.38 6.79
N ILE A 19 10.77 11.24 7.37
CA ILE A 19 9.83 10.46 8.19
C ILE A 19 9.44 11.18 9.50
N GLY A 20 10.20 12.20 9.88
CA GLY A 20 9.93 13.00 11.09
C GLY A 20 8.55 13.62 11.08
N HIS A 21 8.06 14.06 9.93
CA HIS A 21 6.71 14.63 9.79
C HIS A 21 5.62 13.62 10.18
N VAL A 22 5.74 12.37 9.77
CA VAL A 22 4.78 11.31 10.12
C VAL A 22 4.81 11.06 11.62
N LYS A 23 6.00 10.95 12.20
CA LYS A 23 6.18 10.73 13.64
C LYS A 23 5.62 11.87 14.47
N GLU A 24 5.84 13.13 14.06
CA GLU A 24 5.28 14.29 14.74
C GLU A 24 3.75 14.33 14.69
N ASN A 25 3.16 13.99 13.53
CA ASN A 25 1.71 13.92 13.40
C ASN A 25 1.08 12.87 14.32
N LEU A 26 1.77 11.76 14.57
CA LEU A 26 1.29 10.72 15.48
C LEU A 26 1.26 11.14 16.95
N LYS A 27 1.98 12.20 17.33
CA LYS A 27 1.98 12.74 18.70
C LYS A 27 0.81 13.67 18.97
N LYS A 28 0.05 14.08 17.96
CA LYS A 28 -1.11 14.97 18.12
C LYS A 28 -2.25 14.23 18.82
N GLU A 29 -2.84 14.89 19.83
CA GLU A 29 -3.92 14.29 20.62
C GLU A 29 -5.24 14.15 19.86
N ASP A 30 -5.45 14.99 18.85
CA ASP A 30 -6.68 15.07 18.06
C ASP A 30 -6.60 14.35 16.72
N ILE A 31 -5.60 13.49 16.52
CA ILE A 31 -5.46 12.74 15.28
C ILE A 31 -6.65 11.79 15.09
N ASN A 32 -7.20 11.79 13.86
CA ASN A 32 -8.27 10.87 13.48
C ASN A 32 -7.81 9.41 13.63
N PRO A 33 -8.60 8.51 14.25
CA PRO A 33 -8.20 7.12 14.46
C PRO A 33 -7.82 6.36 13.18
N ILE A 34 -8.49 6.60 12.06
CA ILE A 34 -8.17 5.99 10.78
C ILE A 34 -6.82 6.50 10.28
N SER A 35 -6.61 7.82 10.30
CA SER A 35 -5.34 8.43 9.90
C SER A 35 -4.18 7.93 10.76
N LYS A 36 -4.41 7.72 12.05
CA LYS A 36 -3.41 7.16 12.97
C LYS A 36 -3.02 5.74 12.57
N GLN A 37 -3.99 4.88 12.29
CA GLN A 37 -3.74 3.49 11.89
C GLN A 37 -2.96 3.44 10.57
N VAL A 38 -3.33 4.27 9.60
CA VAL A 38 -2.64 4.35 8.30
C VAL A 38 -1.21 4.86 8.47
N ALA A 39 -1.00 5.87 9.32
CA ALA A 39 0.34 6.40 9.58
C ALA A 39 1.25 5.36 10.24
N ILE A 40 0.76 4.62 11.22
CA ILE A 40 1.49 3.52 11.85
C ILE A 40 1.84 2.44 10.82
N PHE A 41 0.90 2.09 9.97
CA PHE A 41 1.10 1.14 8.88
C PHE A 41 2.20 1.60 7.92
N ASN A 42 2.17 2.88 7.53
CA ASN A 42 3.18 3.46 6.64
C ASN A 42 4.58 3.43 7.28
N LEU A 43 4.69 3.68 8.59
CA LEU A 43 5.96 3.59 9.31
C LEU A 43 6.50 2.16 9.34
N ARG A 44 5.64 1.17 9.55
CA ARG A 44 6.03 -0.24 9.51
C ARG A 44 6.55 -0.62 8.12
N ASN A 45 5.87 -0.20 7.08
CA ASN A 45 6.30 -0.46 5.70
C ASN A 45 7.60 0.25 5.37
N TYR A 46 7.80 1.47 5.86
CA TYR A 46 9.06 2.19 5.73
C TYR A 46 10.22 1.35 6.31
N ASP A 47 10.08 0.87 7.54
CA ASP A 47 11.08 0.04 8.19
C ASP A 47 11.30 -1.29 7.46
N GLU A 48 10.22 -1.93 7.02
CA GLU A 48 10.28 -3.19 6.29
C GLU A 48 11.04 -3.04 4.95
N ILE A 49 10.73 -2.00 4.19
CA ILE A 49 11.40 -1.74 2.91
C ILE A 49 12.91 -1.57 3.13
N LEU A 50 13.30 -0.76 4.12
CA LEU A 50 14.72 -0.49 4.40
C LEU A 50 15.50 -1.73 4.83
N SER A 51 14.83 -2.69 5.49
CA SER A 51 15.46 -3.91 5.98
C SER A 51 15.34 -5.12 5.03
N LYS A 52 14.48 -5.02 4.01
CA LYS A 52 14.22 -6.14 3.08
C LYS A 52 15.42 -6.40 2.18
N THR A 53 15.67 -7.68 1.93
CA THR A 53 16.65 -8.14 0.93
C THR A 53 16.02 -9.19 0.03
N ILE A 54 16.48 -9.25 -1.20
CA ILE A 54 16.10 -10.31 -2.16
C ILE A 54 17.39 -10.96 -2.62
N ASP A 55 17.54 -12.25 -2.34
CA ASP A 55 18.71 -13.01 -2.73
C ASP A 55 18.68 -13.28 -4.25
N ASP A 56 19.84 -13.35 -4.89
CA ASP A 56 19.96 -13.50 -6.34
C ASP A 56 19.22 -14.74 -6.88
N ASP A 57 19.21 -15.82 -6.12
CA ASP A 57 18.55 -17.08 -6.50
C ASP A 57 17.01 -17.05 -6.29
N GLU A 58 16.52 -16.05 -5.59
CA GLU A 58 15.10 -15.83 -5.33
C GLU A 58 14.52 -14.62 -6.10
N ASP A 59 15.35 -13.97 -6.93
CA ASP A 59 14.95 -12.78 -7.66
C ASP A 59 14.04 -13.12 -8.86
N TRP A 60 13.19 -12.16 -9.22
CA TRP A 60 12.27 -12.34 -10.36
C TRP A 60 12.15 -11.03 -11.13
N VAL A 61 11.55 -11.12 -12.31
CA VAL A 61 11.31 -9.96 -13.17
C VAL A 61 9.91 -9.41 -12.92
N ILE A 62 9.82 -8.10 -12.75
CA ILE A 62 8.57 -7.34 -12.69
C ILE A 62 8.47 -6.54 -13.99
N GLU A 63 7.32 -6.62 -14.64
CA GLU A 63 7.09 -5.91 -15.90
C GLU A 63 7.01 -4.40 -15.66
N ASP A 64 7.66 -3.63 -16.52
CA ASP A 64 7.70 -2.17 -16.38
C ASP A 64 6.31 -1.54 -16.45
N ASN A 65 5.40 -2.12 -17.23
CA ASN A 65 4.02 -1.62 -17.31
C ASN A 65 3.26 -1.77 -15.99
N GLU A 66 3.51 -2.81 -15.21
CA GLU A 66 2.88 -2.97 -13.88
C GLU A 66 3.31 -1.84 -12.94
N ILE A 67 4.60 -1.50 -12.97
CA ILE A 67 5.16 -0.41 -12.15
C ILE A 67 4.55 0.92 -12.59
N ASN A 68 4.53 1.19 -13.89
CA ASN A 68 4.01 2.44 -14.45
C ASN A 68 2.52 2.59 -14.21
N ASP A 69 1.76 1.52 -14.29
CA ASP A 69 0.30 1.54 -14.03
C ASP A 69 0.01 1.95 -12.58
N ILE A 70 0.77 1.40 -11.62
CA ILE A 70 0.62 1.79 -10.21
C ILE A 70 0.99 3.27 -10.01
N LYS A 71 2.08 3.72 -10.60
CA LYS A 71 2.51 5.13 -10.51
C LYS A 71 1.44 6.07 -11.05
N ASN A 72 0.88 5.76 -12.20
CA ASN A 72 -0.17 6.57 -12.81
C ASN A 72 -1.43 6.61 -11.94
N GLU A 73 -1.81 5.48 -11.36
CA GLU A 73 -3.00 5.41 -10.51
C GLU A 73 -2.82 6.20 -9.21
N ILE A 74 -1.65 6.15 -8.62
CA ILE A 74 -1.34 6.93 -7.41
C ILE A 74 -1.37 8.43 -7.73
N GLU A 75 -0.83 8.83 -8.88
CA GLU A 75 -0.88 10.23 -9.32
C GLU A 75 -2.34 10.72 -9.47
N LEU A 76 -3.18 9.93 -10.13
CA LEU A 76 -4.61 10.23 -10.29
C LEU A 76 -5.33 10.31 -8.93
N PHE A 77 -4.98 9.41 -8.01
CA PHE A 77 -5.54 9.41 -6.66
C PHE A 77 -5.25 10.73 -5.93
N PHE A 78 -4.01 11.19 -5.95
CA PHE A 78 -3.65 12.45 -5.28
C PHE A 78 -4.27 13.66 -5.99
N GLU A 79 -4.30 13.68 -7.32
CA GLU A 79 -4.97 14.74 -8.08
C GLU A 79 -6.46 14.85 -7.71
N GLY A 80 -7.13 13.71 -7.49
CA GLY A 80 -8.55 13.67 -7.14
C GLY A 80 -8.87 13.93 -5.67
N CYS A 81 -8.01 13.44 -4.75
CA CYS A 81 -8.30 13.45 -3.31
C CYS A 81 -7.51 14.48 -2.51
N SER A 82 -6.28 14.78 -2.90
CA SER A 82 -5.37 15.64 -2.14
C SER A 82 -4.42 16.37 -3.08
N PRO A 83 -4.94 17.23 -3.99
CA PRO A 83 -4.09 17.91 -4.97
C PRO A 83 -3.05 18.83 -4.35
N GLU A 84 -3.27 19.29 -3.12
CA GLU A 84 -2.33 20.12 -2.35
C GLU A 84 -1.18 19.35 -1.70
N SER A 85 -1.20 18.01 -1.75
CA SER A 85 -0.14 17.18 -1.17
C SER A 85 1.20 17.45 -1.87
N ASP A 86 2.28 17.53 -1.08
CA ASP A 86 3.58 17.74 -1.68
C ASP A 86 4.13 16.50 -2.39
N GLU A 87 5.03 16.73 -3.33
CA GLU A 87 5.57 15.69 -4.20
C GLU A 87 6.33 14.60 -3.40
N SER A 88 7.03 14.99 -2.36
CA SER A 88 7.79 14.05 -1.53
C SER A 88 6.88 13.05 -0.82
N PHE A 89 5.72 13.50 -0.32
CA PHE A 89 4.73 12.63 0.30
C PHE A 89 4.10 11.68 -0.72
N ARG A 90 3.74 12.19 -1.91
CA ARG A 90 3.19 11.36 -2.99
C ARG A 90 4.15 10.25 -3.39
N LYS A 91 5.43 10.57 -3.51
CA LYS A 91 6.48 9.60 -3.82
C LYS A 91 6.65 8.55 -2.73
N PHE A 92 6.55 8.95 -1.47
CA PHE A 92 6.60 8.05 -0.33
C PHE A 92 5.46 7.02 -0.38
N ILE A 93 4.23 7.47 -0.58
CA ILE A 93 3.05 6.60 -0.69
C ILE A 93 3.13 5.71 -1.93
N GLU A 94 3.53 6.27 -3.07
CA GLU A 94 3.76 5.51 -4.31
C GLU A 94 4.71 4.34 -4.08
N SER A 95 5.83 4.61 -3.42
CA SER A 95 6.85 3.59 -3.14
C SER A 95 6.31 2.48 -2.24
N ILE A 96 5.52 2.81 -1.22
CA ILE A 96 4.88 1.83 -0.34
C ILE A 96 3.90 0.97 -1.13
N CYS A 97 3.07 1.58 -1.97
CA CYS A 97 2.09 0.85 -2.80
C CYS A 97 2.77 -0.11 -3.77
N ILE A 98 3.82 0.33 -4.44
CA ILE A 98 4.62 -0.52 -5.35
C ILE A 98 5.20 -1.71 -4.58
N TYR A 99 5.81 -1.46 -3.43
CA TYR A 99 6.39 -2.50 -2.58
C TYR A 99 5.35 -3.54 -2.17
N LEU A 100 4.23 -3.09 -1.63
CA LEU A 100 3.18 -3.99 -1.15
C LEU A 100 2.55 -4.80 -2.27
N SER A 101 2.31 -4.19 -3.42
CA SER A 101 1.63 -4.85 -4.54
C SER A 101 2.53 -5.79 -5.33
N LEU A 102 3.78 -5.42 -5.55
CA LEU A 102 4.67 -6.13 -6.49
C LEU A 102 5.78 -6.93 -5.83
N ILE A 103 6.23 -6.56 -4.64
CA ILE A 103 7.32 -7.23 -3.94
C ILE A 103 6.82 -8.06 -2.77
N ALA A 104 6.18 -7.43 -1.79
CA ALA A 104 5.72 -8.11 -0.58
C ALA A 104 4.47 -8.96 -0.79
N LYS A 105 3.65 -8.64 -1.79
CA LYS A 105 2.36 -9.28 -2.05
C LYS A 105 1.48 -9.26 -0.80
N LYS A 106 1.36 -8.08 -0.22
CA LYS A 106 0.57 -7.80 0.98
C LYS A 106 -0.46 -6.71 0.71
N PRO A 107 -1.52 -6.63 1.54
CA PRO A 107 -2.57 -5.62 1.38
C PRO A 107 -2.06 -4.18 1.51
N LEU A 108 -2.73 -3.25 0.84
CA LEU A 108 -2.43 -1.81 0.90
C LEU A 108 -2.93 -1.13 2.18
N HIS A 109 -3.73 -1.81 2.99
CA HIS A 109 -4.25 -1.30 4.26
C HIS A 109 -3.96 -2.27 5.41
N PRO A 110 -3.95 -1.79 6.67
CA PRO A 110 -3.72 -2.66 7.83
C PRO A 110 -4.79 -3.73 8.00
N VAL A 111 -4.37 -4.90 8.50
CA VAL A 111 -5.30 -5.97 8.87
C VAL A 111 -6.19 -5.50 10.02
N GLY A 112 -7.49 -5.71 9.87
CA GLY A 112 -8.49 -5.45 10.91
C GLY A 112 -8.88 -3.99 11.11
N MET A 113 -8.41 -3.08 10.25
CA MET A 113 -8.78 -1.67 10.34
C MET A 113 -10.26 -1.48 10.00
N ASP A 114 -10.99 -0.85 10.88
CA ASP A 114 -12.37 -0.45 10.61
C ASP A 114 -12.39 0.79 9.70
N PHE A 115 -13.22 0.75 8.68
CA PHE A 115 -13.36 1.85 7.74
C PHE A 115 -14.82 1.96 7.31
N ARG A 116 -15.48 3.03 7.75
CA ARG A 116 -16.93 3.23 7.55
C ARG A 116 -17.69 2.04 8.16
N ASP A 117 -18.39 1.27 7.35
CA ASP A 117 -19.27 0.16 7.77
C ASP A 117 -18.70 -1.22 7.41
N GLY A 118 -17.38 -1.33 7.31
CA GLY A 118 -16.71 -2.60 6.99
C GLY A 118 -15.27 -2.65 7.47
N LYS A 119 -14.61 -3.76 7.20
CA LYS A 119 -13.19 -3.98 7.49
C LYS A 119 -12.36 -3.82 6.22
N THR A 120 -11.23 -3.11 6.32
CA THR A 120 -10.33 -3.00 5.17
C THR A 120 -9.70 -4.35 4.83
N VAL A 121 -9.22 -5.07 5.84
CA VAL A 121 -8.54 -6.35 5.60
C VAL A 121 -8.90 -7.33 6.71
N PHE A 122 -9.21 -8.56 6.33
CA PHE A 122 -9.22 -9.70 7.24
C PHE A 122 -8.58 -10.90 6.53
N THR A 123 -8.13 -11.87 7.33
CA THR A 123 -7.33 -12.98 6.83
C THR A 123 -8.02 -14.31 7.08
N GLU A 124 -7.67 -15.30 6.25
CA GLU A 124 -8.08 -16.67 6.43
C GLU A 124 -6.92 -17.57 6.00
N GLU A 125 -6.67 -18.64 6.77
CA GLU A 125 -5.68 -19.64 6.41
C GLU A 125 -6.35 -20.73 5.57
N ILE A 126 -5.88 -20.90 4.32
CA ILE A 126 -6.39 -21.94 3.40
C ILE A 126 -5.19 -22.72 2.90
N ASP A 127 -5.16 -24.04 3.18
CA ASP A 127 -4.10 -24.96 2.76
C ASP A 127 -2.70 -24.49 3.18
N GLY A 128 -2.59 -23.87 4.37
CA GLY A 128 -1.32 -23.37 4.91
C GLY A 128 -0.90 -22.01 4.39
N GLU A 129 -1.69 -21.38 3.52
CA GLU A 129 -1.43 -20.06 2.98
C GLU A 129 -2.40 -19.03 3.55
N THR A 130 -1.90 -17.81 3.79
CA THR A 130 -2.73 -16.68 4.22
C THR A 130 -3.42 -16.05 3.03
N VAL A 131 -4.74 -16.01 3.06
CA VAL A 131 -5.57 -15.33 2.06
C VAL A 131 -6.13 -14.05 2.68
N TYR A 132 -6.07 -12.95 1.94
CA TYR A 132 -6.53 -11.64 2.39
C TYR A 132 -7.83 -11.26 1.71
N TYR A 133 -8.80 -10.79 2.50
CA TYR A 133 -10.09 -10.30 2.03
C TYR A 133 -10.30 -8.86 2.46
N CYS A 134 -11.10 -8.10 1.71
CA CYS A 134 -11.44 -6.72 2.05
C CYS A 134 -12.91 -6.43 1.76
N ASP A 135 -13.65 -5.96 2.78
CA ASP A 135 -15.06 -5.58 2.66
C ASP A 135 -15.27 -4.34 1.78
N ILE A 136 -14.24 -3.52 1.65
CA ILE A 136 -14.32 -2.20 1.01
C ILE A 136 -13.96 -2.25 -0.47
N LYS A 137 -13.17 -3.25 -0.89
CA LYS A 137 -12.59 -3.31 -2.25
C LYS A 137 -13.64 -3.21 -3.36
N GLN A 138 -14.70 -3.97 -3.27
CA GLN A 138 -15.76 -3.95 -4.28
C GLN A 138 -16.47 -2.60 -4.32
N ARG A 139 -16.74 -2.02 -3.15
CA ARG A 139 -17.38 -0.70 -3.05
C ARG A 139 -16.51 0.38 -3.66
N GLN A 140 -15.20 0.35 -3.47
CA GLN A 140 -14.30 1.33 -4.06
C GLN A 140 -14.31 1.23 -5.59
N ALA A 141 -14.39 0.02 -6.14
CA ALA A 141 -14.52 -0.17 -7.58
C ALA A 141 -15.80 0.46 -8.14
N GLU A 142 -16.90 0.41 -7.39
CA GLU A 142 -18.20 0.96 -7.82
C GLU A 142 -18.27 2.48 -7.74
N ILE A 143 -17.58 3.10 -6.77
CA ILE A 143 -17.63 4.55 -6.54
C ILE A 143 -16.46 5.31 -7.16
N ALA A 144 -15.37 4.65 -7.50
CA ALA A 144 -14.20 5.27 -8.11
C ALA A 144 -14.53 5.73 -9.54
N LYS A 145 -14.12 6.94 -9.88
CA LYS A 145 -14.35 7.52 -11.21
C LYS A 145 -13.13 7.31 -12.11
N ASP A 146 -12.07 8.08 -11.86
CA ASP A 146 -10.88 8.12 -12.69
C ASP A 146 -9.68 7.40 -12.06
N TYR A 147 -9.81 7.00 -10.80
CA TYR A 147 -8.74 6.32 -10.06
C TYR A 147 -9.30 5.20 -9.19
N TYR A 148 -8.55 4.11 -9.11
CA TYR A 148 -8.94 2.96 -8.29
C TYR A 148 -7.69 2.16 -7.89
N THR A 149 -7.00 2.63 -6.85
CA THR A 149 -5.75 2.01 -6.39
C THR A 149 -5.94 0.58 -5.87
N CYS A 150 -7.13 0.26 -5.35
CA CYS A 150 -7.44 -1.07 -4.81
C CYS A 150 -7.32 -2.19 -5.85
N LYS A 151 -7.37 -1.89 -7.15
CA LYS A 151 -7.20 -2.92 -8.20
C LYS A 151 -5.82 -3.58 -8.16
N TYR A 152 -4.82 -2.91 -7.58
CA TYR A 152 -3.47 -3.45 -7.41
C TYR A 152 -3.27 -4.15 -6.06
N CYS A 153 -4.24 -4.04 -5.15
CA CYS A 153 -4.19 -4.70 -3.85
C CYS A 153 -4.44 -6.19 -4.00
N VAL A 154 -3.69 -7.01 -3.27
CA VAL A 154 -3.83 -8.48 -3.30
C VAL A 154 -5.12 -8.99 -2.67
N CYS A 155 -5.84 -8.15 -1.93
CA CYS A 155 -7.09 -8.55 -1.28
C CYS A 155 -8.14 -9.00 -2.29
N ILE A 156 -8.86 -10.04 -1.92
CA ILE A 156 -10.05 -10.51 -2.63
C ILE A 156 -11.26 -9.76 -2.05
N PRO A 157 -12.16 -9.22 -2.88
CA PRO A 157 -13.41 -8.66 -2.35
C PRO A 157 -14.15 -9.69 -1.53
N SER A 158 -14.65 -9.30 -0.34
CA SER A 158 -15.28 -10.25 0.58
C SER A 158 -16.53 -10.93 0.00
N GLU A 159 -17.20 -10.29 -0.95
CA GLU A 159 -18.35 -10.84 -1.68
C GLU A 159 -17.98 -12.10 -2.46
N LEU A 160 -16.71 -12.28 -2.81
CA LEU A 160 -16.19 -13.42 -3.54
C LEU A 160 -15.66 -14.53 -2.63
N LYS A 161 -15.75 -14.35 -1.31
CA LYS A 161 -15.31 -15.36 -0.35
C LYS A 161 -16.23 -16.57 -0.41
N GLU A 162 -15.65 -17.76 -0.63
CA GLU A 162 -16.37 -19.00 -0.59
C GLU A 162 -16.59 -19.47 0.87
N ASP A 163 -17.80 -19.89 1.18
CA ASP A 163 -18.16 -20.42 2.51
C ASP A 163 -17.69 -21.87 2.69
#